data_c1da7d343db89267cfbab6fc54c69551
#
_entry.id   c1da7d343db89267cfbab6fc54c69551
#
_cell.length_a   1.000
_cell.length_b   1.000
_cell.length_c   1.000
_cell.angle_alpha   90.00
_cell.angle_beta   90.00
_cell.angle_gamma   90.00
#
_symmetry.space_group_name_H-M   'P 1'
#
loop_
_entity.id
_entity.type
_entity.pdbx_description
1 polymer ?
#
loop_
_entity_poly.entity_id
_entity_poly.type
_entity_poly.pdbx_seq_one_letter_code
_entity_poly.pdbx_strand_id
1 'polypeptide(L)'
;SEPVVRMVLQEASDQPFVAQIAVAAVALDRVKDPRWPDTPKGVVYQSHQFTGMASKLRRYTHQQIQKARLAVWSAKVGIRPCGKGIYWYYSESIRAPSWTKRLSLRCVLGSQAFYADKQPQDVVEIFPIS
;
A
#
# COMPACT_ATOMS: atom_id res chain seq x y z
N SER A 1 5.19 11.67 -7.08
CA SER A 1 4.14 11.34 -8.03
C SER A 1 2.78 11.78 -7.51
N GLU A 2 2.11 12.63 -8.26
CA GLU A 2 0.81 13.16 -7.85
C GLU A 2 -0.26 12.07 -7.70
N PRO A 3 -0.38 11.07 -8.60
CA PRO A 3 -1.34 9.99 -8.40
C PRO A 3 -1.13 9.22 -7.12
N VAL A 4 0.12 8.96 -6.75
CA VAL A 4 0.43 8.22 -5.52
C VAL A 4 0.11 9.05 -4.28
N VAL A 5 0.38 10.37 -4.32
CA VAL A 5 0.01 11.29 -3.23
C VAL A 5 -1.50 11.24 -2.99
N ARG A 6 -2.29 11.30 -4.06
CA ARG A 6 -3.75 11.25 -3.96
C ARG A 6 -4.24 9.92 -3.40
N MET A 7 -3.60 8.82 -3.80
CA MET A 7 -3.90 7.50 -3.26
C MET A 7 -3.65 7.45 -1.75
N VAL A 8 -2.50 7.94 -1.31
CA VAL A 8 -2.15 7.99 0.11
C VAL A 8 -3.19 8.80 0.91
N LEU A 9 -3.59 9.96 0.37
CA LEU A 9 -4.60 10.79 1.01
C LEU A 9 -5.93 10.06 1.13
N GLN A 10 -6.37 9.41 0.05
CA GLN A 10 -7.65 8.72 0.05
C GLN A 10 -7.64 7.48 0.96
N GLU A 11 -6.55 6.73 0.94
CA GLU A 11 -6.48 5.44 1.65
C GLU A 11 -5.97 5.55 3.08
N ALA A 12 -5.20 6.59 3.41
CA ALA A 12 -4.42 6.60 4.63
C ALA A 12 -4.23 7.98 5.26
N SER A 13 -5.08 8.96 4.94
CA SER A 13 -4.88 10.33 5.45
C SER A 13 -4.96 10.41 6.98
N ASP A 14 -5.67 9.50 7.62
CA ASP A 14 -5.84 9.43 9.07
C ASP A 14 -4.89 8.41 9.72
N GLN A 15 -4.01 7.80 8.94
CA GLN A 15 -3.12 6.76 9.43
C GLN A 15 -1.77 7.33 9.87
N PRO A 16 -1.01 6.60 10.71
CA PRO A 16 0.34 7.00 11.08
C PRO A 16 1.23 7.20 9.84
N PHE A 17 2.23 8.04 9.98
CA PHE A 17 3.12 8.37 8.86
C PHE A 17 3.79 7.13 8.26
N VAL A 18 4.22 6.18 9.10
CA VAL A 18 4.84 4.94 8.61
C VAL A 18 3.88 4.13 7.75
N ALA A 19 2.58 4.12 8.07
CA ALA A 19 1.57 3.45 7.26
C ALA A 19 1.40 4.15 5.91
N GLN A 20 1.46 5.47 5.89
CA GLN A 20 1.40 6.23 4.65
C GLN A 20 2.60 5.93 3.75
N ILE A 21 3.79 5.82 4.32
CA ILE A 21 4.99 5.42 3.57
C ILE A 21 4.78 4.03 2.97
N ALA A 22 4.28 3.08 3.76
CA ALA A 22 4.06 1.72 3.30
C ALA A 22 3.03 1.64 2.18
N VAL A 23 1.95 2.41 2.26
CA VAL A 23 0.94 2.49 1.19
C VAL A 23 1.55 3.04 -0.09
N ALA A 24 2.32 4.13 0.02
CA ALA A 24 3.03 4.70 -1.14
C ALA A 24 4.00 3.69 -1.74
N ALA A 25 4.72 2.95 -0.90
CA ALA A 25 5.68 1.95 -1.33
C ALA A 25 5.02 0.83 -2.14
N VAL A 26 3.83 0.38 -1.73
CA VAL A 26 3.08 -0.63 -2.49
C VAL A 26 2.85 -0.14 -3.92
N ALA A 27 2.36 1.08 -4.09
CA ALA A 27 2.10 1.63 -5.42
C ALA A 27 3.39 1.72 -6.25
N LEU A 28 4.45 2.27 -5.66
CA LEU A 28 5.72 2.46 -6.38
C LEU A 28 6.37 1.13 -6.75
N ASP A 29 6.28 0.13 -5.89
CA ASP A 29 6.85 -1.19 -6.16
C ASP A 29 6.04 -1.94 -7.21
N ARG A 30 4.71 -1.78 -7.23
CA ARG A 30 3.89 -2.35 -8.29
C ARG A 30 4.29 -1.83 -9.67
N VAL A 31 4.64 -0.55 -9.77
CA VAL A 31 5.09 0.03 -11.05
C VAL A 31 6.29 -0.72 -11.62
N LYS A 32 7.14 -1.26 -10.76
CA LYS A 32 8.36 -1.98 -11.16
C LYS A 32 8.14 -3.47 -11.35
N ASP A 33 6.97 -3.98 -11.01
CA ASP A 33 6.66 -5.41 -11.10
C ASP A 33 5.83 -5.68 -12.35
N PRO A 34 6.18 -6.70 -13.16
CA PRO A 34 5.49 -6.95 -14.42
C PRO A 34 4.03 -7.35 -14.27
N ARG A 35 3.57 -7.68 -13.08
CA ARG A 35 2.17 -8.05 -12.83
C ARG A 35 1.21 -6.85 -12.87
N TRP A 36 1.73 -5.63 -12.79
CA TRP A 36 0.94 -4.40 -12.74
C TRP A 36 1.35 -3.44 -13.85
N PRO A 37 0.53 -2.40 -14.09
CA PRO A 37 0.92 -1.34 -15.04
C PRO A 37 2.26 -0.71 -14.67
N ASP A 38 2.98 -0.22 -15.66
CA ASP A 38 4.35 0.29 -15.49
C ASP A 38 4.41 1.81 -15.24
N THR A 39 3.27 2.42 -14.90
CA THR A 39 3.21 3.84 -14.54
C THR A 39 2.47 4.02 -13.22
N PRO A 40 2.83 5.05 -12.44
CA PRO A 40 2.10 5.35 -11.20
C PRO A 40 0.61 5.56 -11.44
N LYS A 41 0.25 6.30 -12.47
CA LYS A 41 -1.15 6.54 -12.83
C LYS A 41 -1.88 5.23 -13.14
N GLY A 42 -1.24 4.35 -13.93
CA GLY A 42 -1.82 3.07 -14.28
C GLY A 42 -2.07 2.18 -13.06
N VAL A 43 -1.10 2.10 -12.16
CA VAL A 43 -1.22 1.31 -10.93
C VAL A 43 -2.35 1.85 -10.04
N VAL A 44 -2.37 3.15 -9.82
CA VAL A 44 -3.35 3.78 -8.93
C VAL A 44 -4.77 3.62 -9.49
N TYR A 45 -4.97 3.88 -10.77
CA TYR A 45 -6.31 3.82 -11.37
C TYR A 45 -6.80 2.39 -11.59
N GLN A 46 -5.92 1.42 -11.77
CA GLN A 46 -6.32 0.03 -11.89
C GLN A 46 -6.82 -0.53 -10.56
N SER A 47 -6.11 -0.23 -9.47
CA SER A 47 -6.40 -0.79 -8.15
C SER A 47 -7.58 -0.12 -7.46
N HIS A 48 -7.81 1.15 -7.78
CA HIS A 48 -8.78 1.97 -7.09
C HIS A 48 -9.56 2.78 -8.13
N GLN A 49 -10.87 2.76 -8.04
CA GLN A 49 -11.70 3.53 -8.94
C GLN A 49 -11.78 4.96 -8.41
N PHE A 50 -10.80 5.77 -8.76
CA PHE A 50 -10.69 7.14 -8.27
C PHE A 50 -11.45 8.16 -9.12
N THR A 51 -12.69 7.89 -9.42
CA THR A 51 -13.53 8.89 -10.11
C THR A 51 -13.69 10.11 -9.20
N GLY A 52 -13.44 11.30 -9.73
CA GLY A 52 -13.60 12.54 -8.99
C GLY A 52 -12.47 12.85 -8.00
N MET A 53 -11.33 12.20 -8.11
CA MET A 53 -10.22 12.39 -7.19
C MET A 53 -9.68 13.82 -7.14
N ALA A 54 -9.66 14.51 -8.28
CA ALA A 54 -9.17 15.89 -8.34
C ALA A 54 -9.99 16.84 -7.46
N SER A 55 -11.30 16.63 -7.41
CA SER A 55 -12.18 17.48 -6.59
C SER A 55 -12.06 17.15 -5.10
N LYS A 56 -11.62 15.94 -4.76
CA LYS A 56 -11.51 15.48 -3.36
C LYS A 56 -10.30 16.04 -2.63
N LEU A 57 -9.30 16.55 -3.34
CA LEU A 57 -8.13 17.17 -2.70
C LEU A 57 -8.51 18.33 -1.80
N ARG A 58 -9.61 19.03 -2.09
CA ARG A 58 -10.08 20.15 -1.28
C ARG A 58 -10.56 19.72 0.11
N ARG A 59 -10.78 18.43 0.34
CA ARG A 59 -11.22 17.91 1.64
C ARG A 59 -10.07 17.72 2.62
N TYR A 60 -8.85 17.82 2.16
CA TYR A 60 -7.69 17.59 3.00
C TYR A 60 -7.05 18.91 3.38
N THR A 61 -6.55 18.98 4.61
CA THR A 61 -5.83 20.15 5.08
C THR A 61 -4.47 20.23 4.38
N HIS A 62 -3.89 21.43 4.39
CA HIS A 62 -2.55 21.63 3.88
C HIS A 62 -1.55 20.69 4.56
N GLN A 63 -1.69 20.50 5.87
CA GLN A 63 -0.83 19.61 6.66
C GLN A 63 -0.97 18.15 6.23
N GLN A 64 -2.19 17.69 5.99
CA GLN A 64 -2.41 16.34 5.49
C GLN A 64 -1.75 16.12 4.13
N ILE A 65 -1.88 17.09 3.24
CA ILE A 65 -1.26 16.99 1.90
C ILE A 65 0.26 16.97 2.01
N GLN A 66 0.84 17.82 2.84
CA GLN A 66 2.29 17.84 3.03
C GLN A 66 2.80 16.54 3.62
N LYS A 67 2.08 15.98 4.60
CA LYS A 67 2.43 14.70 5.19
C LYS A 67 2.42 13.57 4.15
N ALA A 68 1.38 13.54 3.31
CA ALA A 68 1.28 12.53 2.25
C ALA A 68 2.40 12.68 1.22
N ARG A 69 2.74 13.91 0.84
CA ARG A 69 3.85 14.15 -0.08
C ARG A 69 5.17 13.68 0.49
N LEU A 70 5.40 13.93 1.77
CA LEU A 70 6.61 13.48 2.45
C LEU A 70 6.65 11.95 2.52
N ALA A 71 5.51 11.30 2.76
CA ALA A 71 5.43 9.85 2.76
C ALA A 71 5.80 9.26 1.40
N VAL A 72 5.27 9.83 0.32
CA VAL A 72 5.59 9.39 -1.05
C VAL A 72 7.07 9.59 -1.35
N TRP A 73 7.63 10.76 -0.98
CA TRP A 73 9.06 11.00 -1.15
C TRP A 73 9.90 9.98 -0.39
N SER A 74 9.52 9.68 0.85
CA SER A 74 10.23 8.68 1.67
C SER A 74 10.24 7.31 0.99
N ALA A 75 9.11 6.89 0.44
CA ALA A 75 9.04 5.63 -0.31
C ALA A 75 9.89 5.68 -1.59
N LYS A 76 9.94 6.82 -2.27
CA LYS A 76 10.76 6.98 -3.49
C LYS A 76 12.25 6.82 -3.20
N VAL A 77 12.72 7.28 -2.05
CA VAL A 77 14.12 7.12 -1.68
C VAL A 77 14.43 5.76 -1.05
N GLY A 78 13.44 4.87 -0.99
CA GLY A 78 13.67 3.48 -0.62
C GLY A 78 13.26 3.07 0.78
N ILE A 79 12.58 3.92 1.53
CA ILE A 79 12.12 3.55 2.88
C ILE A 79 10.99 2.55 2.76
N ARG A 80 11.12 1.40 3.44
CA ARG A 80 10.14 0.30 3.41
C ARG A 80 9.83 -0.15 4.83
N PRO A 81 8.82 0.44 5.48
CA PRO A 81 8.50 0.12 6.88
C PRO A 81 8.16 -1.34 7.12
N CYS A 82 7.55 -2.00 6.14
CA CYS A 82 7.22 -3.44 6.23
C CYS A 82 8.25 -4.35 5.56
N GLY A 83 9.38 -3.78 5.10
CA GLY A 83 10.35 -4.53 4.32
C GLY A 83 9.98 -4.59 2.85
N LYS A 84 10.79 -5.30 2.07
CA LYS A 84 10.62 -5.42 0.62
C LYS A 84 9.59 -6.49 0.27
N GLY A 85 9.06 -6.41 -0.95
CA GLY A 85 8.17 -7.45 -1.48
C GLY A 85 6.73 -7.33 -1.06
N ILE A 86 6.31 -6.17 -0.60
CA ILE A 86 4.95 -5.93 -0.16
C ILE A 86 4.17 -5.31 -1.32
N TYR A 87 3.16 -6.04 -1.82
CA TYR A 87 2.41 -5.61 -2.99
C TYR A 87 0.91 -5.48 -2.73
N TRP A 88 0.42 -5.81 -1.53
CA TRP A 88 -1.00 -5.74 -1.18
C TRP A 88 -1.18 -5.15 0.20
N TYR A 89 -2.30 -4.47 0.38
CA TYR A 89 -2.74 -4.02 1.70
C TYR A 89 -4.26 -3.88 1.71
N TYR A 90 -4.83 -3.87 2.91
CA TYR A 90 -6.21 -3.50 3.10
C TYR A 90 -6.39 -2.86 4.48
N SER A 91 -7.47 -2.08 4.64
CA SER A 91 -7.83 -1.48 5.92
C SER A 91 -8.56 -2.50 6.78
N GLU A 92 -8.10 -2.72 8.01
CA GLU A 92 -8.72 -3.66 8.93
C GLU A 92 -10.10 -3.18 9.42
N SER A 93 -10.54 -1.99 9.02
CA SER A 93 -11.91 -1.54 9.27
C SER A 93 -12.95 -2.32 8.47
N ILE A 94 -12.52 -3.05 7.45
CA ILE A 94 -13.38 -3.89 6.63
C ILE A 94 -13.04 -5.37 6.89
N ARG A 95 -13.95 -6.25 6.43
CA ARG A 95 -13.71 -7.69 6.48
C ARG A 95 -12.48 -8.04 5.63
N ALA A 96 -11.65 -8.96 6.11
CA ALA A 96 -10.47 -9.40 5.37
C ALA A 96 -10.88 -9.94 3.99
N PRO A 97 -10.33 -9.37 2.89
CA PRO A 97 -10.63 -9.88 1.56
C PRO A 97 -10.17 -11.34 1.40
N SER A 98 -10.83 -12.07 0.50
CA SER A 98 -10.51 -13.48 0.28
C SER A 98 -9.07 -13.71 -0.19
N TRP A 99 -8.48 -12.73 -0.89
CA TRP A 99 -7.11 -12.86 -1.38
C TRP A 99 -6.07 -12.95 -0.26
N THR A 100 -6.40 -12.49 0.98
CA THR A 100 -5.46 -12.58 2.10
C THR A 100 -5.08 -14.01 2.42
N LYS A 101 -5.94 -14.97 2.11
CA LYS A 101 -5.67 -16.39 2.38
C LYS A 101 -4.56 -16.96 1.50
N ARG A 102 -4.30 -16.33 0.36
CA ARG A 102 -3.28 -16.78 -0.59
C ARG A 102 -1.97 -16.05 -0.46
N LEU A 103 -1.91 -15.10 0.47
CA LEU A 103 -0.74 -14.24 0.65
C LEU A 103 -0.23 -14.35 2.08
N SER A 104 0.95 -13.77 2.32
CA SER A 104 1.61 -13.78 3.62
C SER A 104 1.48 -12.41 4.27
N LEU A 105 0.87 -12.37 5.46
CA LEU A 105 0.81 -11.14 6.25
C LEU A 105 2.22 -10.79 6.73
N ARG A 106 2.67 -9.57 6.44
CA ARG A 106 4.00 -9.11 6.80
C ARG A 106 4.01 -8.14 7.97
N CYS A 107 3.11 -7.18 7.97
CA CYS A 107 3.03 -6.26 9.09
C CYS A 107 1.69 -5.55 9.11
N VAL A 108 1.38 -4.97 10.28
CA VAL A 108 0.22 -4.12 10.46
C VAL A 108 0.72 -2.77 10.97
N LEU A 109 0.37 -1.70 10.27
CA LEU A 109 0.73 -0.34 10.66
C LEU A 109 -0.56 0.47 10.76
N GLY A 110 -0.81 1.03 11.94
CA GLY A 110 -2.11 1.64 12.20
C GLY A 110 -3.19 0.60 12.04
N SER A 111 -4.19 0.89 11.23
CA SER A 111 -5.27 -0.06 10.93
C SER A 111 -5.12 -0.73 9.55
N GLN A 112 -3.93 -0.71 8.98
CA GLN A 112 -3.69 -1.29 7.66
C GLN A 112 -2.77 -2.50 7.74
N ALA A 113 -3.18 -3.59 7.07
CA ALA A 113 -2.45 -4.84 7.01
C ALA A 113 -1.79 -4.99 5.65
N PHE A 114 -0.50 -5.34 5.65
CA PHE A 114 0.34 -5.40 4.46
C PHE A 114 0.79 -6.83 4.19
N TYR A 115 0.71 -7.22 2.93
CA TYR A 115 0.91 -8.61 2.49
C TYR A 115 1.95 -8.73 1.38
N ALA A 116 2.63 -9.88 1.38
CA ALA A 116 3.57 -10.27 0.35
C ALA A 116 3.17 -11.61 -0.24
N ASP A 117 3.80 -11.97 -1.35
CA ASP A 117 3.66 -13.33 -1.89
C ASP A 117 4.06 -14.36 -0.84
N LYS A 118 3.39 -15.51 -0.83
CA LYS A 118 3.80 -16.60 0.03
C LYS A 118 5.17 -17.10 -0.38
N GLN A 119 6.00 -17.37 0.62
CA GLN A 119 7.33 -17.92 0.41
C GLN A 119 7.30 -19.43 0.66
N PRO A 120 8.24 -20.20 0.12
CA PRO A 120 8.28 -21.65 0.36
C PRO A 120 8.26 -22.03 1.84
N GLN A 121 8.91 -21.26 2.71
CA GLN A 121 8.92 -21.52 4.14
C GLN A 121 7.53 -21.37 4.78
N ASP A 122 6.65 -20.55 4.21
CA ASP A 122 5.30 -20.38 4.74
C ASP A 122 4.46 -21.64 4.52
N VAL A 123 4.80 -22.42 3.50
CA VAL A 123 4.15 -23.70 3.19
C VAL A 123 4.68 -24.82 4.07
N VAL A 124 5.98 -24.82 4.35
CA VAL A 124 6.64 -25.86 5.14
C VAL A 124 6.06 -25.96 6.55
N GLU A 125 5.66 -24.84 7.14
CA GLU A 125 5.08 -24.82 8.48
C GLU A 125 3.76 -25.59 8.59
N ILE A 126 3.07 -25.83 7.47
CA ILE A 126 1.82 -26.57 7.43
C ILE A 126 2.05 -28.07 7.55
N PHE A 127 3.26 -28.55 7.26
CA PHE A 127 3.60 -29.95 7.25
C PHE A 127 4.59 -30.25 8.38
N PRO A 128 4.08 -30.58 9.59
CA PRO A 128 4.97 -30.89 10.70
C PRO A 128 5.79 -32.15 10.34
N ILE A 129 7.07 -32.08 10.58
CA ILE A 129 7.96 -33.24 10.41
C ILE A 129 7.77 -34.12 11.63
N SER A 130 7.23 -35.26 11.41
CA SER A 130 7.11 -36.25 12.44
C SER A 130 8.45 -36.93 12.73
#